data_d6ab59c33846315fd4d22a3b0eb370ca
#
_entry.id   d6ab59c33846315fd4d22a3b0eb370ca
#
_cell.length_a   1.000
_cell.length_b   1.000
_cell.length_c   1.000
_cell.angle_alpha   90.00
_cell.angle_beta   90.00
_cell.angle_gamma   90.00
#
_symmetry.space_group_name_H-M   'P 1'
#
loop_
_entity.id
_entity.type
_entity.pdbx_description
1 polymer ?
#
loop_
_entity_poly.entity_id
_entity_poly.type
_entity_poly.pdbx_seq_one_letter_code
_entity_poly.pdbx_strand_id
1 'polypeptide(L)'
;MSDTARPVSDVMHRIWLSALLFGALAAILGVAMLVWPGPSIVVAAALFGAYLVLSGVAMVVLAFALPAASGASRFLYFLSGAVSVILGILAFRHFGEGYAILLLAIWIAVGFIFRGVSAVALAISYPRFPGRGWSIFFGVISVLAGVVVLAYPFDSIVTLALVVGIWLIILGVMEVISAFGMRSDAKKVDSITDAAGRPAFA
;
A
#
# COMPACT_ATOMS: atom_id res chain seq x y z
N MET A 1 -14.91 32.62 -23.09
CA MET A 1 -14.51 32.22 -21.70
C MET A 1 -15.11 30.88 -21.23
N SER A 2 -15.57 30.03 -22.15
CA SER A 2 -16.28 28.77 -21.82
C SER A 2 -15.45 27.49 -21.94
N ASP A 3 -14.14 27.60 -22.24
CA ASP A 3 -13.31 26.42 -22.55
C ASP A 3 -12.45 25.90 -21.36
N THR A 4 -12.45 26.64 -20.25
CA THR A 4 -11.67 26.23 -19.03
C THR A 4 -12.45 25.36 -18.04
N ALA A 5 -13.78 25.29 -18.16
CA ALA A 5 -14.63 24.50 -17.25
C ALA A 5 -14.70 23.00 -17.67
N ARG A 6 -14.59 22.69 -18.97
CA ARG A 6 -14.61 21.31 -19.48
C ARG A 6 -13.47 20.42 -18.95
N PRO A 7 -12.20 20.90 -18.87
CA PRO A 7 -11.12 20.05 -18.37
C PRO A 7 -11.27 19.68 -16.89
N VAL A 8 -11.96 20.50 -16.08
CA VAL A 8 -12.15 20.21 -14.64
C VAL A 8 -13.18 19.10 -14.44
N SER A 9 -14.30 19.12 -15.17
CA SER A 9 -15.33 18.07 -15.08
C SER A 9 -14.80 16.73 -15.58
N ASP A 10 -14.01 16.70 -16.65
CA ASP A 10 -13.41 15.48 -17.18
C ASP A 10 -12.38 14.87 -16.21
N VAL A 11 -11.56 15.69 -15.58
CA VAL A 11 -10.60 15.25 -14.55
C VAL A 11 -11.35 14.70 -13.34
N MET A 12 -12.39 15.37 -12.88
CA MET A 12 -13.20 14.96 -11.76
C MET A 12 -13.93 13.63 -12.03
N HIS A 13 -14.43 13.45 -13.26
CA HIS A 13 -15.05 12.19 -13.68
C HIS A 13 -14.05 11.02 -13.73
N ARG A 14 -12.82 11.24 -14.16
CA ARG A 14 -11.76 10.21 -14.15
C ARG A 14 -11.35 9.84 -12.73
N ILE A 15 -11.19 10.82 -11.84
CA ILE A 15 -10.85 10.59 -10.42
C ILE A 15 -11.96 9.81 -9.73
N TRP A 16 -13.22 10.17 -9.93
CA TRP A 16 -14.37 9.44 -9.37
C TRP A 16 -14.42 7.99 -9.84
N LEU A 17 -14.24 7.75 -11.15
CA LEU A 17 -14.28 6.40 -11.70
C LEU A 17 -13.11 5.54 -11.17
N SER A 18 -11.90 6.11 -11.08
CA SER A 18 -10.76 5.41 -10.51
C SER A 18 -10.98 5.06 -9.04
N ALA A 19 -11.48 6.00 -8.23
CA ALA A 19 -11.80 5.76 -6.82
C ALA A 19 -12.85 4.64 -6.67
N LEU A 20 -13.91 4.67 -7.49
CA LEU A 20 -14.93 3.62 -7.48
C LEU A 20 -14.34 2.25 -7.83
N LEU A 21 -13.51 2.17 -8.88
CA LEU A 21 -12.90 0.91 -9.31
C LEU A 21 -11.93 0.37 -8.25
N PHE A 22 -11.08 1.23 -7.69
CA PHE A 22 -10.13 0.82 -6.64
C PHE A 22 -10.85 0.41 -5.36
N GLY A 23 -11.88 1.15 -4.93
CA GLY A 23 -12.68 0.80 -3.77
C GLY A 23 -13.44 -0.52 -3.95
N ALA A 24 -14.07 -0.73 -5.11
CA ALA A 24 -14.74 -2.00 -5.43
C ALA A 24 -13.75 -3.17 -5.48
N LEU A 25 -12.59 -2.99 -6.12
CA LEU A 25 -11.54 -4.01 -6.19
C LEU A 25 -11.00 -4.33 -4.78
N ALA A 26 -10.75 -3.33 -3.95
CA ALA A 26 -10.29 -3.52 -2.58
C ALA A 26 -11.32 -4.31 -1.76
N ALA A 27 -12.61 -3.97 -1.86
CA ALA A 27 -13.67 -4.71 -1.17
C ALA A 27 -13.76 -6.17 -1.63
N ILE A 28 -13.70 -6.42 -2.93
CA ILE A 28 -13.73 -7.79 -3.49
C ILE A 28 -12.51 -8.60 -3.02
N LEU A 29 -11.32 -8.02 -3.06
CA LEU A 29 -10.10 -8.67 -2.57
C LEU A 29 -10.17 -8.94 -1.07
N GLY A 30 -10.73 -8.02 -0.28
CA GLY A 30 -10.95 -8.21 1.14
C GLY A 30 -11.90 -9.37 1.43
N VAL A 31 -13.01 -9.48 0.70
CA VAL A 31 -13.93 -10.62 0.81
C VAL A 31 -13.24 -11.93 0.39
N ALA A 32 -12.47 -11.93 -0.69
CA ALA A 32 -11.71 -13.10 -1.12
C ALA A 32 -10.72 -13.58 -0.05
N MET A 33 -10.04 -12.65 0.64
CA MET A 33 -9.14 -12.97 1.76
C MET A 33 -9.86 -13.62 2.95
N LEU A 34 -11.10 -13.21 3.23
CA LEU A 34 -11.88 -13.77 4.32
C LEU A 34 -12.46 -15.16 3.97
N VAL A 35 -12.92 -15.33 2.74
CA VAL A 35 -13.58 -16.58 2.29
C VAL A 35 -12.55 -17.66 1.98
N TRP A 36 -11.42 -17.27 1.35
CA TRP A 36 -10.35 -18.20 0.94
C TRP A 36 -8.96 -17.68 1.36
N PRO A 37 -8.63 -17.67 2.66
CA PRO A 37 -7.36 -17.13 3.13
C PRO A 37 -6.15 -17.85 2.53
N GLY A 38 -6.19 -19.18 2.43
CA GLY A 38 -5.09 -19.98 1.86
C GLY A 38 -4.71 -19.55 0.44
N PRO A 39 -5.63 -19.65 -0.55
CA PRO A 39 -5.36 -19.18 -1.92
C PRO A 39 -4.96 -17.71 -1.99
N SER A 40 -5.57 -16.83 -1.18
CA SER A 40 -5.23 -15.41 -1.15
C SER A 40 -3.80 -15.15 -0.67
N ILE A 41 -3.34 -15.89 0.33
CA ILE A 41 -1.95 -15.84 0.81
C ILE A 41 -0.98 -16.31 -0.28
N VAL A 42 -1.32 -17.38 -0.99
CA VAL A 42 -0.50 -17.90 -2.09
C VAL A 42 -0.37 -16.85 -3.22
N VAL A 43 -1.47 -16.20 -3.59
CA VAL A 43 -1.45 -15.11 -4.59
C VAL A 43 -0.62 -13.92 -4.07
N ALA A 44 -0.82 -13.51 -2.82
CA ALA A 44 -0.03 -12.43 -2.23
C ALA A 44 1.47 -12.76 -2.21
N ALA A 45 1.84 -13.99 -1.86
CA ALA A 45 3.22 -14.46 -1.86
C ALA A 45 3.83 -14.50 -3.27
N ALA A 46 3.05 -14.90 -4.29
CA ALA A 46 3.48 -14.86 -5.69
C ALA A 46 3.72 -13.42 -6.17
N LEU A 47 2.79 -12.52 -5.88
CA LEU A 47 2.94 -11.09 -6.20
C LEU A 47 4.14 -10.47 -5.48
N PHE A 48 4.37 -10.86 -4.23
CA PHE A 48 5.54 -10.42 -3.46
C PHE A 48 6.85 -10.95 -4.06
N GLY A 49 6.90 -12.22 -4.47
CA GLY A 49 8.06 -12.78 -5.19
C GLY A 49 8.35 -12.02 -6.49
N ALA A 50 7.32 -11.71 -7.28
CA ALA A 50 7.46 -10.90 -8.49
C ALA A 50 7.93 -9.48 -8.17
N TYR A 51 7.40 -8.85 -7.11
CA TYR A 51 7.86 -7.55 -6.62
C TYR A 51 9.34 -7.58 -6.24
N LEU A 52 9.82 -8.62 -5.55
CA LEU A 52 11.23 -8.76 -5.19
C LEU A 52 12.13 -8.84 -6.42
N VAL A 53 11.74 -9.58 -7.45
CA VAL A 53 12.51 -9.67 -8.71
C VAL A 53 12.54 -8.30 -9.40
N LEU A 54 11.38 -7.68 -9.62
CA LEU A 54 11.28 -6.41 -10.34
C LEU A 54 11.98 -5.27 -9.61
N SER A 55 11.76 -5.15 -8.30
CA SER A 55 12.41 -4.12 -7.48
C SER A 55 13.91 -4.35 -7.37
N GLY A 56 14.33 -5.62 -7.26
CA GLY A 56 15.73 -5.98 -7.24
C GLY A 56 16.46 -5.63 -8.54
N VAL A 57 15.85 -5.93 -9.69
CA VAL A 57 16.39 -5.52 -11.00
C VAL A 57 16.47 -3.99 -11.10
N ALA A 58 15.41 -3.28 -10.67
CA ALA A 58 15.42 -1.82 -10.68
C ALA A 58 16.55 -1.25 -9.79
N MET A 59 16.80 -1.82 -8.61
CA MET A 59 17.91 -1.40 -7.72
C MET A 59 19.28 -1.67 -8.35
N VAL A 60 19.47 -2.80 -9.03
CA VAL A 60 20.71 -3.08 -9.76
C VAL A 60 20.91 -2.06 -10.88
N VAL A 61 19.88 -1.75 -11.64
CA VAL A 61 19.96 -0.71 -12.70
C VAL A 61 20.30 0.65 -12.10
N LEU A 62 19.64 1.05 -11.00
CA LEU A 62 19.92 2.31 -10.32
C LEU A 62 21.35 2.39 -9.77
N ALA A 63 21.94 1.28 -9.33
CA ALA A 63 23.33 1.24 -8.86
C ALA A 63 24.33 1.75 -9.93
N PHE A 64 24.00 1.54 -11.22
CA PHE A 64 24.84 1.97 -12.34
C PHE A 64 24.34 3.26 -13.01
N ALA A 65 23.04 3.55 -12.93
CA ALA A 65 22.42 4.68 -13.63
C ALA A 65 22.57 6.03 -12.90
N LEU A 66 22.82 6.04 -11.57
CA LEU A 66 22.93 7.27 -10.78
C LEU A 66 24.33 7.87 -10.82
N PRO A 67 24.57 8.99 -11.55
CA PRO A 67 25.93 9.56 -11.73
C PRO A 67 26.49 10.16 -10.43
N ALA A 68 25.62 10.70 -9.56
CA ALA A 68 26.00 11.41 -8.34
C ALA A 68 26.07 10.52 -7.08
N ALA A 69 25.82 9.21 -7.20
CA ALA A 69 25.86 8.31 -6.05
C ALA A 69 27.32 8.00 -5.63
N SER A 70 27.57 8.04 -4.32
CA SER A 70 28.86 7.60 -3.76
C SER A 70 29.09 6.11 -4.04
N GLY A 71 30.36 5.68 -4.05
CA GLY A 71 30.71 4.26 -4.26
C GLY A 71 30.03 3.34 -3.24
N ALA A 72 29.89 3.79 -1.98
CA ALA A 72 29.18 3.05 -0.94
C ALA A 72 27.69 2.91 -1.25
N SER A 73 27.03 3.97 -1.73
CA SER A 73 25.61 3.91 -2.12
C SER A 73 25.41 2.96 -3.30
N ARG A 74 26.26 3.00 -4.31
CA ARG A 74 26.20 2.09 -5.46
C ARG A 74 26.32 0.63 -5.03
N PHE A 75 27.29 0.35 -4.15
CA PHE A 75 27.46 -0.99 -3.61
C PHE A 75 26.25 -1.47 -2.84
N LEU A 76 25.65 -0.62 -2.01
CA LEU A 76 24.43 -0.95 -1.27
C LEU A 76 23.23 -1.21 -2.19
N TYR A 77 23.02 -0.38 -3.22
CA TYR A 77 21.96 -0.60 -4.21
C TYR A 77 22.16 -1.91 -4.96
N PHE A 78 23.40 -2.18 -5.41
CA PHE A 78 23.73 -3.43 -6.10
C PHE A 78 23.50 -4.65 -5.20
N LEU A 79 24.04 -4.62 -3.97
CA LEU A 79 23.91 -5.72 -3.03
C LEU A 79 22.43 -5.99 -2.66
N SER A 80 21.69 -4.93 -2.32
CA SER A 80 20.25 -5.04 -2.01
C SER A 80 19.45 -5.58 -3.19
N GLY A 81 19.75 -5.09 -4.40
CA GLY A 81 19.09 -5.54 -5.61
C GLY A 81 19.40 -7.01 -5.93
N ALA A 82 20.66 -7.42 -5.84
CA ALA A 82 21.08 -8.80 -6.06
C ALA A 82 20.42 -9.75 -5.06
N VAL A 83 20.42 -9.40 -3.77
CA VAL A 83 19.73 -10.20 -2.72
C VAL A 83 18.24 -10.29 -2.99
N SER A 84 17.57 -9.19 -3.36
CA SER A 84 16.14 -9.19 -3.67
C SER A 84 15.82 -10.09 -4.87
N VAL A 85 16.61 -10.04 -5.93
CA VAL A 85 16.43 -10.92 -7.11
C VAL A 85 16.59 -12.40 -6.73
N ILE A 86 17.65 -12.72 -5.97
CA ILE A 86 17.91 -14.10 -5.52
C ILE A 86 16.73 -14.60 -4.66
N LEU A 87 16.28 -13.82 -3.70
CA LEU A 87 15.15 -14.20 -2.85
C LEU A 87 13.85 -14.36 -3.66
N GLY A 88 13.60 -13.48 -4.62
CA GLY A 88 12.45 -13.60 -5.50
C GLY A 88 12.49 -14.86 -6.37
N ILE A 89 13.65 -15.21 -6.94
CA ILE A 89 13.83 -16.45 -7.71
C ILE A 89 13.65 -17.68 -6.81
N LEU A 90 14.21 -17.67 -5.60
CA LEU A 90 14.04 -18.77 -4.63
C LEU A 90 12.57 -18.95 -4.23
N ALA A 91 11.83 -17.84 -4.04
CA ALA A 91 10.40 -17.88 -3.77
C ALA A 91 9.62 -18.63 -4.87
N PHE A 92 9.97 -18.43 -6.13
CA PHE A 92 9.31 -19.12 -7.25
C PHE A 92 9.79 -20.57 -7.43
N ARG A 93 11.07 -20.86 -7.23
CA ARG A 93 11.60 -22.21 -7.38
C ARG A 93 11.02 -23.20 -6.36
N HIS A 94 10.77 -22.73 -5.15
CA HIS A 94 10.26 -23.52 -4.03
C HIS A 94 8.85 -23.12 -3.62
N PHE A 95 8.05 -22.69 -4.59
CA PHE A 95 6.71 -22.14 -4.34
C PHE A 95 5.80 -23.14 -3.63
N GLY A 96 5.88 -24.42 -4.00
CA GLY A 96 5.11 -25.52 -3.40
C GLY A 96 5.55 -25.88 -1.97
N GLU A 97 6.73 -25.47 -1.54
CA GLU A 97 7.29 -25.74 -0.21
C GLU A 97 7.04 -24.59 0.80
N GLY A 98 6.25 -23.59 0.41
CA GLY A 98 5.89 -22.46 1.29
C GLY A 98 6.96 -21.38 1.46
N TYR A 99 8.08 -21.45 0.75
CA TYR A 99 9.16 -20.44 0.83
C TYR A 99 8.70 -19.02 0.52
N ALA A 100 7.83 -18.86 -0.49
CA ALA A 100 7.29 -17.55 -0.84
C ALA A 100 6.44 -16.96 0.30
N ILE A 101 5.67 -17.79 0.99
CA ILE A 101 4.86 -17.41 2.14
C ILE A 101 5.76 -17.04 3.32
N LEU A 102 6.80 -17.83 3.56
CA LEU A 102 7.78 -17.57 4.62
C LEU A 102 8.51 -16.25 4.40
N LEU A 103 8.98 -15.97 3.17
CA LEU A 103 9.62 -14.70 2.83
C LEU A 103 8.68 -13.52 2.98
N LEU A 104 7.42 -13.66 2.58
CA LEU A 104 6.41 -12.64 2.78
C LEU A 104 6.18 -12.36 4.28
N ALA A 105 6.05 -13.41 5.10
CA ALA A 105 5.88 -13.29 6.54
C ALA A 105 7.07 -12.59 7.20
N ILE A 106 8.31 -12.98 6.87
CA ILE A 106 9.52 -12.34 7.38
C ILE A 106 9.56 -10.86 6.99
N TRP A 107 9.24 -10.54 5.74
CA TRP A 107 9.21 -9.15 5.26
C TRP A 107 8.21 -8.30 6.04
N ILE A 108 7.00 -8.81 6.25
CA ILE A 108 5.96 -8.14 7.04
C ILE A 108 6.44 -7.94 8.48
N ALA A 109 7.03 -8.98 9.10
CA ALA A 109 7.55 -8.92 10.46
C ALA A 109 8.64 -7.87 10.64
N VAL A 110 9.61 -7.86 9.73
CA VAL A 110 10.69 -6.86 9.71
C VAL A 110 10.10 -5.46 9.54
N GLY A 111 9.13 -5.30 8.64
CA GLY A 111 8.42 -4.04 8.43
C GLY A 111 7.72 -3.53 9.70
N PHE A 112 7.04 -4.41 10.44
CA PHE A 112 6.41 -4.07 11.71
C PHE A 112 7.42 -3.66 12.78
N ILE A 113 8.55 -4.37 12.89
CA ILE A 113 9.62 -4.04 13.85
C ILE A 113 10.21 -2.67 13.51
N PHE A 114 10.60 -2.42 12.27
CA PHE A 114 11.18 -1.14 11.87
C PHE A 114 10.21 0.02 12.07
N ARG A 115 8.95 -0.17 11.65
CA ARG A 115 7.90 0.85 11.85
C ARG A 115 7.65 1.13 13.33
N GLY A 116 7.58 0.08 14.15
CA GLY A 116 7.38 0.21 15.58
C GLY A 116 8.52 0.92 16.27
N VAL A 117 9.77 0.52 15.99
CA VAL A 117 10.97 1.17 16.54
C VAL A 117 11.04 2.64 16.10
N SER A 118 10.77 2.93 14.83
CA SER A 118 10.78 4.30 14.30
C SER A 118 9.70 5.17 14.97
N ALA A 119 8.50 4.63 15.20
CA ALA A 119 7.41 5.34 15.85
C ALA A 119 7.77 5.68 17.31
N VAL A 120 8.35 4.74 18.05
CA VAL A 120 8.81 4.95 19.43
C VAL A 120 9.96 5.96 19.47
N ALA A 121 10.97 5.78 18.61
CA ALA A 121 12.11 6.69 18.54
C ALA A 121 11.69 8.12 18.22
N LEU A 122 10.78 8.32 17.26
CA LEU A 122 10.24 9.63 16.90
C LEU A 122 9.49 10.26 18.10
N ALA A 123 8.62 9.48 18.76
CA ALA A 123 7.86 9.96 19.90
C ALA A 123 8.74 10.33 21.13
N ILE A 124 9.88 9.65 21.29
CA ILE A 124 10.86 9.99 22.34
C ILE A 124 11.65 11.23 21.97
N SER A 125 12.10 11.35 20.71
CA SER A 125 12.94 12.45 20.22
C SER A 125 12.18 13.81 20.20
N TYR A 126 10.85 13.79 20.04
CA TYR A 126 10.04 14.99 19.96
C TYR A 126 8.99 15.04 21.08
N PRO A 127 9.34 15.62 22.27
CA PRO A 127 8.44 15.65 23.45
C PRO A 127 7.11 16.38 23.23
N ARG A 128 7.06 17.29 22.25
CA ARG A 128 5.86 18.08 21.90
C ARG A 128 5.04 17.44 20.75
N PHE A 129 5.36 16.21 20.36
CA PHE A 129 4.65 15.54 19.27
C PHE A 129 3.19 15.23 19.68
N PRO A 130 2.18 15.70 18.91
CA PRO A 130 0.78 15.40 19.20
C PRO A 130 0.53 13.90 19.18
N GLY A 131 -0.12 13.35 20.21
CA GLY A 131 -0.39 11.92 20.30
C GLY A 131 0.82 11.02 20.64
N ARG A 132 1.86 11.59 21.27
CA ARG A 132 3.08 10.88 21.68
C ARG A 132 2.81 9.55 22.39
N GLY A 133 1.91 9.52 23.37
CA GLY A 133 1.57 8.31 24.13
C GLY A 133 0.97 7.23 23.21
N TRP A 134 0.11 7.65 22.28
CA TRP A 134 -0.50 6.77 21.29
C TRP A 134 0.54 6.20 20.31
N SER A 135 1.48 7.01 19.85
CA SER A 135 2.59 6.57 18.98
C SER A 135 3.51 5.58 19.68
N ILE A 136 3.82 5.77 20.96
CA ILE A 136 4.62 4.81 21.75
C ILE A 136 3.85 3.49 21.91
N PHE A 137 2.57 3.55 22.28
CA PHE A 137 1.72 2.38 22.48
C PHE A 137 1.64 1.54 21.20
N PHE A 138 1.27 2.16 20.06
CA PHE A 138 1.23 1.45 18.78
C PHE A 138 2.60 1.01 18.29
N GLY A 139 3.65 1.77 18.54
CA GLY A 139 5.01 1.39 18.20
C GLY A 139 5.45 0.13 18.94
N VAL A 140 5.19 0.03 20.25
CA VAL A 140 5.49 -1.16 21.04
C VAL A 140 4.67 -2.37 20.57
N ILE A 141 3.35 -2.18 20.35
CA ILE A 141 2.50 -3.25 19.80
C ILE A 141 3.00 -3.73 18.43
N SER A 142 3.42 -2.82 17.56
CA SER A 142 3.96 -3.18 16.24
C SER A 142 5.24 -4.01 16.36
N VAL A 143 6.14 -3.66 17.27
CA VAL A 143 7.35 -4.47 17.51
C VAL A 143 6.98 -5.87 18.02
N LEU A 144 6.08 -5.96 19.00
CA LEU A 144 5.62 -7.25 19.54
C LEU A 144 4.95 -8.10 18.45
N ALA A 145 4.09 -7.48 17.62
CA ALA A 145 3.45 -8.16 16.49
C ALA A 145 4.50 -8.70 15.50
N GLY A 146 5.52 -7.92 15.16
CA GLY A 146 6.62 -8.37 14.31
C GLY A 146 7.39 -9.56 14.90
N VAL A 147 7.66 -9.56 16.20
CA VAL A 147 8.31 -10.68 16.87
C VAL A 147 7.44 -11.93 16.84
N VAL A 148 6.13 -11.81 17.07
CA VAL A 148 5.18 -12.94 16.99
C VAL A 148 5.13 -13.52 15.59
N VAL A 149 5.11 -12.66 14.54
CA VAL A 149 5.12 -13.12 13.13
C VAL A 149 6.43 -13.85 12.81
N LEU A 150 7.58 -13.44 13.36
CA LEU A 150 8.85 -14.17 13.20
C LEU A 150 8.86 -15.53 13.91
N ALA A 151 8.21 -15.60 15.08
CA ALA A 151 8.16 -16.84 15.86
C ALA A 151 7.20 -17.88 15.26
N TYR A 152 6.09 -17.43 14.67
CA TYR A 152 5.02 -18.26 14.12
C TYR A 152 4.60 -17.78 12.73
N PRO A 153 5.47 -17.86 11.70
CA PRO A 153 5.23 -17.22 10.42
C PRO A 153 3.99 -17.75 9.68
N PHE A 154 3.74 -19.06 9.72
CA PHE A 154 2.61 -19.65 8.98
C PHE A 154 1.26 -19.39 9.68
N ASP A 155 1.19 -19.49 10.99
CA ASP A 155 -0.05 -19.24 11.75
C ASP A 155 -0.37 -17.74 11.77
N SER A 156 0.66 -16.90 11.89
CA SER A 156 0.52 -15.45 11.88
C SER A 156 0.09 -14.92 10.53
N ILE A 157 0.55 -15.51 9.41
CA ILE A 157 0.21 -15.03 8.07
C ILE A 157 -1.29 -15.20 7.78
N VAL A 158 -1.92 -16.27 8.28
CA VAL A 158 -3.37 -16.47 8.16
C VAL A 158 -4.11 -15.41 8.94
N THR A 159 -3.72 -15.15 10.18
CA THR A 159 -4.32 -14.09 11.01
C THR A 159 -4.15 -12.71 10.37
N LEU A 160 -2.95 -12.41 9.85
CA LEU A 160 -2.69 -11.17 9.14
C LEU A 160 -3.54 -11.04 7.87
N ALA A 161 -3.72 -12.11 7.11
CA ALA A 161 -4.57 -12.11 5.93
C ALA A 161 -6.03 -11.78 6.27
N LEU A 162 -6.57 -12.33 7.36
CA LEU A 162 -7.91 -12.02 7.84
C LEU A 162 -8.03 -10.54 8.27
N VAL A 163 -7.06 -10.04 9.04
CA VAL A 163 -7.03 -8.62 9.45
C VAL A 163 -6.94 -7.70 8.25
N VAL A 164 -6.06 -7.98 7.30
CA VAL A 164 -5.92 -7.20 6.06
C VAL A 164 -7.20 -7.29 5.23
N GLY A 165 -7.84 -8.47 5.15
CA GLY A 165 -9.11 -8.65 4.45
C GLY A 165 -10.21 -7.76 5.02
N ILE A 166 -10.36 -7.71 6.36
CA ILE A 166 -11.32 -6.83 7.03
C ILE A 166 -11.02 -5.35 6.72
N TRP A 167 -9.75 -4.94 6.82
CA TRP A 167 -9.34 -3.56 6.51
C TRP A 167 -9.60 -3.20 5.05
N LEU A 168 -9.31 -4.09 4.11
CA LEU A 168 -9.59 -3.87 2.69
C LEU A 168 -11.09 -3.68 2.42
N ILE A 169 -11.95 -4.44 3.10
CA ILE A 169 -13.41 -4.25 2.99
C ILE A 169 -13.80 -2.86 3.51
N ILE A 170 -13.33 -2.50 4.72
CA ILE A 170 -13.65 -1.20 5.31
C ILE A 170 -13.18 -0.05 4.41
N LEU A 171 -11.92 -0.08 3.98
CA LEU A 171 -11.34 0.93 3.10
C LEU A 171 -12.06 0.96 1.75
N GLY A 172 -12.30 -0.19 1.14
CA GLY A 172 -13.01 -0.30 -0.13
C GLY A 172 -14.41 0.27 -0.09
N VAL A 173 -15.17 -0.04 0.97
CA VAL A 173 -16.52 0.51 1.18
C VAL A 173 -16.46 2.02 1.40
N MET A 174 -15.53 2.51 2.23
CA MET A 174 -15.36 3.95 2.44
C MET A 174 -14.98 4.69 1.15
N GLU A 175 -14.13 4.10 0.32
CA GLU A 175 -13.71 4.69 -0.95
C GLU A 175 -14.85 4.72 -1.96
N VAL A 176 -15.67 3.68 -2.03
CA VAL A 176 -16.90 3.66 -2.83
C VAL A 176 -17.86 4.74 -2.37
N ILE A 177 -18.11 4.88 -1.07
CA ILE A 177 -18.98 5.94 -0.52
C ILE A 177 -18.42 7.32 -0.86
N SER A 178 -17.11 7.54 -0.70
CA SER A 178 -16.44 8.79 -1.05
C SER A 178 -16.55 9.11 -2.54
N ALA A 179 -16.43 8.10 -3.41
CA ALA A 179 -16.62 8.26 -4.85
C ALA A 179 -18.03 8.76 -5.21
N PHE A 180 -19.06 8.26 -4.56
CA PHE A 180 -20.44 8.77 -4.75
C PHE A 180 -20.57 10.22 -4.26
N GLY A 181 -19.92 10.61 -3.16
CA GLY A 181 -19.86 11.99 -2.68
C GLY A 181 -19.24 12.93 -3.73
N MET A 182 -18.08 12.56 -4.28
CA MET A 182 -17.40 13.34 -5.34
C MET A 182 -18.27 13.53 -6.59
N ARG A 183 -19.06 12.51 -6.96
CA ARG A 183 -20.01 12.61 -8.09
C ARG A 183 -21.12 13.62 -7.81
N SER A 184 -21.62 13.68 -6.58
CA SER A 184 -22.65 14.63 -6.17
C SER A 184 -22.13 16.07 -6.21
N ASP A 185 -20.91 16.28 -5.74
CA ASP A 185 -20.29 17.61 -5.71
C ASP A 185 -19.88 18.09 -7.12
N ALA A 186 -19.45 17.21 -8.02
CA ALA A 186 -19.22 17.51 -9.41
C ALA A 186 -20.49 18.06 -10.09
N LYS A 187 -21.64 17.42 -9.88
CA LYS A 187 -22.93 17.89 -10.41
C LYS A 187 -23.34 19.26 -9.86
N LYS A 188 -23.02 19.57 -8.60
CA LYS A 188 -23.28 20.88 -8.01
C LYS A 188 -22.41 21.98 -8.66
N VAL A 189 -21.14 21.67 -8.90
CA VAL A 189 -20.22 22.60 -9.59
C VAL A 189 -20.71 22.90 -11.00
N ASP A 190 -21.11 21.88 -11.77
CA ASP A 190 -21.67 22.06 -13.11
C ASP A 190 -22.95 22.93 -13.10
N SER A 191 -23.85 22.70 -12.12
CA SER A 191 -25.08 23.49 -12.00
C SER A 191 -24.84 24.96 -11.64
N ILE A 192 -23.83 25.24 -10.81
CA ILE A 192 -23.44 26.62 -10.43
C ILE A 192 -22.78 27.32 -11.65
N THR A 193 -21.96 26.61 -12.42
CA THR A 193 -21.29 27.15 -13.60
C THR A 193 -22.31 27.48 -14.71
N ASP A 194 -23.30 26.61 -14.92
CA ASP A 194 -24.39 26.83 -15.85
C ASP A 194 -25.30 28.02 -15.43
N ALA A 195 -25.54 28.14 -14.12
CA ALA A 195 -26.33 29.26 -13.58
C ALA A 195 -25.59 30.60 -13.71
N ALA A 196 -24.27 30.60 -13.51
CA ALA A 196 -23.43 31.81 -13.64
C ALA A 196 -23.20 32.22 -15.10
N GLY A 197 -23.30 31.29 -16.07
CA GLY A 197 -23.17 31.55 -17.51
C GLY A 197 -24.44 32.02 -18.21
N ARG A 198 -25.61 32.03 -17.53
CA ARG A 198 -26.85 32.60 -18.11
C ARG A 198 -26.86 34.11 -17.99
N PRO A 199 -26.94 34.87 -19.10
CA PRO A 199 -27.05 36.31 -19.03
C PRO A 199 -28.35 36.69 -18.30
N ALA A 200 -28.23 37.65 -17.38
CA ALA A 200 -29.33 38.13 -16.53
C ALA A 200 -30.42 38.94 -17.30
N PHE A 201 -30.39 38.93 -18.65
CA PHE A 201 -31.31 39.69 -19.48
C PHE A 201 -31.92 38.74 -20.54
N ALA A 202 -33.05 38.21 -20.26
CA ALA A 202 -34.07 37.79 -21.22
C ALA A 202 -35.42 38.36 -20.78
#